data_f2b8606ece6b037acd07cdb7cb9207dc
#
_entry.id   f2b8606ece6b037acd07cdb7cb9207dc
#
_cell.length_a   1.000
_cell.length_b   1.000
_cell.length_c   1.000
_cell.angle_alpha   90.00
_cell.angle_beta   90.00
_cell.angle_gamma   90.00
#
_symmetry.space_group_name_H-M   'P 1'
#
loop_
_entity.id
_entity.type
_entity.pdbx_description
1 polymer ?
#
loop_
_entity_poly.entity_id
_entity_poly.type
_entity_poly.pdbx_seq_one_letter_code
_entity_poly.pdbx_strand_id
1 'polypeptide(L)'
;VAMLFAARALKQSGLLPCPLTLMFSPDEELGSPTASKALAAQLPGALAVICAEPGGEGGKVTLSRKGSGHMHLKIQGKAAHAGRNYEEGASAVIELAHKILGINAFLDLPRGLTVNTGLVSGGISANSVAPWAEARIHLTYRTLEDGRRVVAGIRELVEKPVVPGTTAHISGGLRLYPLERSPQGDAFFELVREAGETLGMRLSGQHYESAAESGFCAGALGIPTICCMGPEGENIHTAQEYMLPSTLLPRCKLMALSALQAARAFGKQPRPSMLPPGADA
;
A
#
# COMPACT_ATOMS: atom_id res chain seq x y z
N VAL A 1 20.22 -8.31 -1.02
CA VAL A 1 21.18 -9.42 -1.20
C VAL A 1 20.51 -10.57 -1.96
N ALA A 2 19.41 -11.18 -1.47
CA ALA A 2 18.80 -12.38 -2.07
C ALA A 2 18.45 -12.22 -3.56
N MET A 3 17.82 -11.11 -3.96
CA MET A 3 17.51 -10.83 -5.37
C MET A 3 18.76 -10.76 -6.26
N LEU A 4 19.83 -10.16 -5.78
CA LEU A 4 21.08 -10.05 -6.54
C LEU A 4 21.72 -11.42 -6.80
N PHE A 5 21.72 -12.31 -5.79
CA PHE A 5 22.22 -13.68 -5.95
C PHE A 5 21.32 -14.53 -6.82
N ALA A 6 19.97 -14.38 -6.73
CA ALA A 6 19.03 -15.04 -7.62
C ALA A 6 19.25 -14.62 -9.09
N ALA A 7 19.37 -13.32 -9.34
CA ALA A 7 19.67 -12.79 -10.67
C ALA A 7 21.03 -13.24 -11.21
N ARG A 8 22.07 -13.26 -10.37
CA ARG A 8 23.38 -13.77 -10.74
C ARG A 8 23.33 -15.24 -11.14
N ALA A 9 22.63 -16.08 -10.36
CA ALA A 9 22.46 -17.50 -10.67
C ALA A 9 21.73 -17.70 -12.02
N LEU A 10 20.64 -16.98 -12.26
CA LEU A 10 19.90 -17.01 -13.53
C LEU A 10 20.79 -16.57 -14.71
N LYS A 11 21.55 -15.48 -14.56
CA LYS A 11 22.47 -15.00 -15.58
C LYS A 11 23.57 -16.02 -15.89
N GLN A 12 24.17 -16.63 -14.86
CA GLN A 12 25.23 -17.62 -15.04
C GLN A 12 24.72 -18.93 -15.64
N SER A 13 23.50 -19.33 -15.34
CA SER A 13 22.90 -20.56 -15.90
C SER A 13 22.55 -20.44 -17.38
N GLY A 14 22.31 -19.24 -17.89
CA GLY A 14 21.82 -18.99 -19.24
C GLY A 14 20.40 -19.55 -19.51
N LEU A 15 19.68 -20.01 -18.48
CA LEU A 15 18.39 -20.71 -18.64
C LEU A 15 17.19 -19.78 -18.75
N LEU A 16 17.31 -18.51 -18.34
CA LEU A 16 16.18 -17.59 -18.38
C LEU A 16 15.94 -17.09 -19.82
N PRO A 17 14.75 -17.34 -20.40
CA PRO A 17 14.49 -17.07 -21.82
C PRO A 17 14.06 -15.62 -22.10
N CYS A 18 14.06 -14.74 -21.10
CA CYS A 18 13.63 -13.36 -21.22
C CYS A 18 14.49 -12.43 -20.34
N PRO A 19 14.45 -11.12 -20.57
CA PRO A 19 15.12 -10.15 -19.69
C PRO A 19 14.65 -10.24 -18.24
N LEU A 20 15.56 -9.98 -17.30
CA LEU A 20 15.29 -9.84 -15.88
C LEU A 20 15.64 -8.42 -15.45
N THR A 21 14.66 -7.70 -14.90
CA THR A 21 14.85 -6.37 -14.34
C THR A 21 14.85 -6.45 -12.81
N LEU A 22 15.85 -5.88 -12.18
CA LEU A 22 15.89 -5.67 -10.73
C LEU A 22 15.59 -4.22 -10.43
N MET A 23 14.59 -3.99 -9.57
CA MET A 23 14.22 -2.66 -9.11
C MET A 23 14.44 -2.55 -7.60
N PHE A 24 15.03 -1.45 -7.18
CA PHE A 24 15.26 -1.11 -5.77
C PHE A 24 14.63 0.25 -5.50
N SER A 25 13.60 0.26 -4.68
CA SER A 25 12.87 1.45 -4.29
C SER A 25 13.51 2.08 -3.05
N PRO A 26 13.86 3.36 -3.06
CA PRO A 26 14.42 4.04 -1.90
C PRO A 26 13.36 4.70 -1.00
N ASP A 27 12.09 4.74 -1.43
CA ASP A 27 11.04 5.56 -0.83
C ASP A 27 9.74 4.79 -0.53
N GLU A 28 9.81 3.46 -0.39
CA GLU A 28 8.65 2.62 -0.11
C GLU A 28 7.99 3.02 1.21
N GLU A 29 8.76 3.23 2.27
CA GLU A 29 8.30 3.64 3.60
C GLU A 29 7.64 5.04 3.60
N LEU A 30 7.89 5.84 2.57
CA LEU A 30 7.23 7.12 2.36
C LEU A 30 5.99 7.00 1.46
N GLY A 31 5.59 5.78 1.07
CA GLY A 31 4.47 5.48 0.16
C GLY A 31 4.82 5.62 -1.30
N SER A 32 6.08 5.39 -1.67
CA SER A 32 6.61 5.28 -3.05
C SER A 32 6.31 6.46 -3.98
N PRO A 33 6.47 7.73 -3.56
CA PRO A 33 6.10 8.88 -4.39
C PRO A 33 6.90 8.99 -5.70
N THR A 34 8.11 8.44 -5.73
CA THR A 34 8.96 8.42 -6.93
C THR A 34 9.07 7.02 -7.54
N ALA A 35 9.14 5.98 -6.70
CA ALA A 35 9.27 4.61 -7.16
C ALA A 35 8.04 4.15 -7.98
N SER A 36 6.82 4.57 -7.63
CA SER A 36 5.62 4.26 -8.41
C SER A 36 5.72 4.73 -9.87
N LYS A 37 6.33 5.89 -10.12
CA LYS A 37 6.59 6.40 -11.48
C LYS A 37 7.61 5.54 -12.23
N ALA A 38 8.68 5.12 -11.54
CA ALA A 38 9.68 4.23 -12.12
C ALA A 38 9.11 2.85 -12.43
N LEU A 39 8.28 2.29 -11.54
CA LEU A 39 7.56 1.04 -11.75
C LEU A 39 6.62 1.16 -12.98
N ALA A 40 5.84 2.23 -13.08
CA ALA A 40 4.97 2.48 -14.22
C ALA A 40 5.73 2.59 -15.54
N ALA A 41 6.94 3.12 -15.54
CA ALA A 41 7.76 3.28 -16.74
C ALA A 41 8.50 1.99 -17.15
N GLN A 42 8.93 1.17 -16.19
CA GLN A 42 9.85 0.05 -16.44
C GLN A 42 9.16 -1.32 -16.51
N LEU A 43 8.00 -1.50 -15.87
CA LEU A 43 7.33 -2.79 -15.77
C LEU A 43 6.31 -3.11 -16.88
N PRO A 44 5.85 -2.18 -17.73
CA PRO A 44 4.93 -2.54 -18.81
C PRO A 44 5.47 -3.70 -19.66
N GLY A 45 4.67 -4.77 -19.77
CA GLY A 45 5.06 -5.99 -20.48
C GLY A 45 5.88 -6.99 -19.65
N ALA A 46 6.12 -6.75 -18.38
CA ALA A 46 6.65 -7.78 -17.48
C ALA A 46 5.68 -8.97 -17.38
N LEU A 47 6.23 -10.18 -17.37
CA LEU A 47 5.45 -11.42 -17.31
C LEU A 47 4.94 -11.68 -15.89
N ALA A 48 5.74 -11.35 -14.89
CA ALA A 48 5.42 -11.49 -13.48
C ALA A 48 6.32 -10.58 -12.64
N VAL A 49 5.91 -10.27 -11.42
CA VAL A 49 6.70 -9.53 -10.43
C VAL A 49 6.89 -10.38 -9.17
N ILE A 50 8.14 -10.50 -8.73
CA ILE A 50 8.53 -11.09 -7.46
C ILE A 50 8.97 -9.96 -6.54
N CYS A 51 8.19 -9.68 -5.51
CA CYS A 51 8.51 -8.65 -4.51
C CYS A 51 9.21 -9.31 -3.31
N ALA A 52 10.42 -8.85 -3.01
CA ALA A 52 11.29 -9.46 -2.00
C ALA A 52 11.17 -8.80 -0.62
N GLU A 53 9.97 -8.36 -0.25
CA GLU A 53 9.62 -8.07 1.14
C GLU A 53 9.95 -9.26 2.05
N PRO A 54 10.14 -9.05 3.37
CA PRO A 54 10.39 -10.14 4.30
C PRO A 54 9.38 -11.27 4.18
N GLY A 55 9.87 -12.50 4.06
CA GLY A 55 9.06 -13.71 4.04
C GLY A 55 8.46 -13.99 5.42
N GLY A 56 7.23 -14.45 5.47
CA GLY A 56 6.63 -14.90 6.73
C GLY A 56 7.20 -16.25 7.17
N GLU A 57 7.30 -16.45 8.49
CA GLU A 57 7.79 -17.70 9.08
C GLU A 57 6.99 -18.92 8.60
N GLY A 58 7.69 -20.03 8.44
CA GLY A 58 7.08 -21.31 8.02
C GLY A 58 6.75 -21.36 6.53
N GLY A 59 7.46 -20.62 5.67
CA GLY A 59 7.29 -20.67 4.23
C GLY A 59 6.09 -19.87 3.71
N LYS A 60 5.61 -18.90 4.45
CA LYS A 60 4.51 -18.05 4.00
C LYS A 60 4.97 -17.07 2.91
N VAL A 61 4.13 -16.90 1.89
CA VAL A 61 4.24 -15.87 0.84
C VAL A 61 2.92 -15.11 0.74
N THR A 62 2.97 -13.85 0.35
CA THR A 62 1.79 -12.98 0.36
C THR A 62 1.13 -12.93 -1.00
N LEU A 63 -0.15 -13.34 -1.04
CA LEU A 63 -1.02 -13.36 -2.22
C LEU A 63 -2.00 -12.19 -2.24
N SER A 64 -2.20 -11.56 -1.10
CA SER A 64 -3.00 -10.34 -0.98
C SER A 64 -2.50 -9.49 0.19
N ARG A 65 -2.57 -8.17 0.03
CA ARG A 65 -2.21 -7.18 1.06
C ARG A 65 -3.15 -6.00 0.98
N LYS A 66 -3.29 -5.28 2.11
CA LYS A 66 -4.01 -4.01 2.10
C LYS A 66 -3.28 -2.95 1.27
N GLY A 67 -4.04 -2.02 0.73
CA GLY A 67 -3.55 -0.72 0.32
C GLY A 67 -3.59 0.29 1.46
N SER A 68 -2.96 1.45 1.26
CA SER A 68 -2.96 2.53 2.23
C SER A 68 -3.18 3.90 1.61
N GLY A 69 -3.65 4.84 2.42
CA GLY A 69 -3.83 6.22 2.05
C GLY A 69 -3.60 7.16 3.22
N HIS A 70 -3.28 8.40 2.92
CA HIS A 70 -3.12 9.47 3.89
C HIS A 70 -3.88 10.70 3.43
N MET A 71 -4.59 11.33 4.35
CA MET A 71 -5.28 12.58 4.08
C MET A 71 -4.94 13.62 5.16
N HIS A 72 -4.92 14.88 4.77
CA HIS A 72 -4.68 16.01 5.64
C HIS A 72 -5.87 16.97 5.56
N LEU A 73 -6.63 17.06 6.63
CA LEU A 73 -7.74 17.98 6.79
C LEU A 73 -7.25 19.25 7.47
N LYS A 74 -7.52 20.40 6.89
CA LYS A 74 -7.29 21.74 7.45
C LYS A 74 -8.61 22.48 7.49
N ILE A 75 -8.89 23.14 8.62
CA ILE A 75 -10.09 23.91 8.83
C ILE A 75 -9.72 25.32 9.25
N GLN A 76 -10.31 26.30 8.61
CA GLN A 76 -10.24 27.70 8.98
C GLN A 76 -11.58 28.13 9.60
N GLY A 77 -11.50 28.86 10.68
CA GLY A 77 -12.59 29.49 11.37
C GLY A 77 -12.31 30.99 11.58
N LYS A 78 -12.97 31.56 12.57
CA LYS A 78 -12.81 32.99 12.92
C LYS A 78 -12.64 33.10 14.42
N ALA A 79 -11.55 33.79 14.84
CA ALA A 79 -11.33 34.10 16.25
C ALA A 79 -12.34 35.09 16.78
N ALA A 80 -12.77 34.89 18.03
CA ALA A 80 -13.51 35.86 18.83
C ALA A 80 -13.22 35.61 20.33
N HIS A 81 -13.49 36.54 21.18
CA HIS A 81 -13.34 36.33 22.62
C HIS A 81 -14.49 35.47 23.15
N ALA A 82 -14.17 34.29 23.70
CA ALA A 82 -15.15 33.27 24.05
C ALA A 82 -16.21 33.69 25.05
N GLY A 83 -15.95 34.71 25.90
CA GLY A 83 -16.90 35.24 26.88
C GLY A 83 -17.55 36.58 26.51
N ARG A 84 -17.05 37.28 25.47
CA ARG A 84 -17.57 38.63 25.14
C ARG A 84 -18.43 38.66 23.88
N ASN A 85 -17.97 38.00 22.85
CA ASN A 85 -18.54 38.07 21.50
C ASN A 85 -18.38 36.73 20.79
N TYR A 86 -18.75 35.64 21.48
CA TYR A 86 -18.65 34.26 20.98
C TYR A 86 -19.32 34.08 19.63
N GLU A 87 -20.48 34.72 19.42
CA GLU A 87 -21.32 34.66 18.23
C GLU A 87 -20.67 35.28 16.97
N GLU A 88 -19.65 36.13 17.16
CA GLU A 88 -18.88 36.66 16.03
C GLU A 88 -17.79 35.72 15.53
N GLY A 89 -17.52 34.65 16.28
CA GLY A 89 -16.53 33.64 15.98
C GLY A 89 -17.08 32.47 15.17
N ALA A 90 -16.16 31.67 14.60
CA ALA A 90 -16.48 30.39 13.98
C ALA A 90 -15.43 29.36 14.41
N SER A 91 -15.82 28.37 15.21
CA SER A 91 -14.89 27.45 15.83
C SER A 91 -14.45 26.34 14.88
N ALA A 92 -13.22 26.40 14.42
CA ALA A 92 -12.59 25.35 13.62
C ALA A 92 -12.41 24.04 14.41
N VAL A 93 -12.22 24.10 15.73
CA VAL A 93 -12.08 22.89 16.58
C VAL A 93 -13.43 22.16 16.70
N ILE A 94 -14.54 22.88 16.84
CA ILE A 94 -15.86 22.26 16.85
C ILE A 94 -16.17 21.64 15.48
N GLU A 95 -15.90 22.36 14.39
CA GLU A 95 -16.03 21.79 13.04
C GLU A 95 -15.19 20.52 12.88
N LEU A 96 -13.92 20.53 13.33
CA LEU A 96 -13.07 19.35 13.31
C LEU A 96 -13.65 18.18 14.09
N ALA A 97 -14.23 18.41 15.26
CA ALA A 97 -14.85 17.36 16.05
C ALA A 97 -16.00 16.66 15.28
N HIS A 98 -16.87 17.45 14.62
CA HIS A 98 -17.91 16.90 13.74
C HIS A 98 -17.33 16.09 12.57
N LYS A 99 -16.28 16.61 11.93
CA LYS A 99 -15.62 15.89 10.83
C LYS A 99 -15.01 14.58 11.30
N ILE A 100 -14.33 14.55 12.45
CA ILE A 100 -13.73 13.33 13.00
C ILE A 100 -14.80 12.24 13.23
N LEU A 101 -15.95 12.60 13.83
CA LEU A 101 -17.04 11.64 14.04
C LEU A 101 -17.59 11.09 12.71
N GLY A 102 -17.79 11.96 11.72
CA GLY A 102 -18.24 11.55 10.40
C GLY A 102 -17.22 10.70 9.64
N ILE A 103 -15.93 11.04 9.73
CA ILE A 103 -14.84 10.28 9.13
C ILE A 103 -14.73 8.90 9.80
N ASN A 104 -14.87 8.81 11.11
CA ASN A 104 -14.83 7.53 11.83
C ASN A 104 -15.99 6.60 11.44
N ALA A 105 -17.11 7.11 10.95
CA ALA A 105 -18.23 6.30 10.48
C ALA A 105 -17.89 5.45 9.23
N PHE A 106 -16.80 5.74 8.52
CA PHE A 106 -16.31 4.91 7.42
C PHE A 106 -15.51 3.68 7.87
N LEU A 107 -15.19 3.55 9.18
CA LEU A 107 -14.51 2.37 9.72
C LEU A 107 -15.37 1.11 9.50
N ASP A 108 -14.79 0.08 8.85
CA ASP A 108 -15.47 -1.20 8.60
C ASP A 108 -14.46 -2.35 8.76
N LEU A 109 -14.24 -2.76 10.00
CA LEU A 109 -13.26 -3.80 10.34
C LEU A 109 -13.58 -5.16 9.68
N PRO A 110 -14.85 -5.62 9.60
CA PRO A 110 -15.18 -6.85 8.87
C PRO A 110 -14.75 -6.83 7.41
N ARG A 111 -14.85 -5.68 6.73
CA ARG A 111 -14.35 -5.51 5.35
C ARG A 111 -12.84 -5.26 5.28
N GLY A 112 -12.16 -5.17 6.42
CA GLY A 112 -10.73 -4.86 6.49
C GLY A 112 -10.40 -3.40 6.15
N LEU A 113 -11.38 -2.51 6.26
CA LEU A 113 -11.24 -1.08 6.04
C LEU A 113 -10.99 -0.38 7.38
N THR A 114 -9.85 0.31 7.50
CA THR A 114 -9.57 1.15 8.66
C THR A 114 -9.48 2.61 8.27
N VAL A 115 -10.00 3.46 9.14
CA VAL A 115 -9.91 4.91 9.04
C VAL A 115 -9.48 5.42 10.41
N ASN A 116 -8.33 6.04 10.49
CA ASN A 116 -7.75 6.50 11.75
C ASN A 116 -7.35 7.98 11.67
N THR A 117 -8.01 8.82 12.46
CA THR A 117 -7.57 10.18 12.70
C THR A 117 -6.51 10.16 13.81
N GLY A 118 -5.24 9.98 13.42
CA GLY A 118 -4.15 9.73 14.36
C GLY A 118 -3.52 10.97 14.98
N LEU A 119 -3.65 12.12 14.33
CA LEU A 119 -3.11 13.40 14.83
C LEU A 119 -4.14 14.51 14.66
N VAL A 120 -4.27 15.34 15.68
CA VAL A 120 -5.11 16.54 15.68
C VAL A 120 -4.39 17.70 16.36
N SER A 121 -4.60 18.91 15.85
CA SER A 121 -4.17 20.14 16.49
C SER A 121 -5.12 21.29 16.14
N GLY A 122 -5.14 22.34 16.96
CA GLY A 122 -5.98 23.52 16.70
C GLY A 122 -6.10 24.49 17.86
N GLY A 123 -6.70 25.66 17.55
CA GLY A 123 -6.88 26.73 18.50
C GLY A 123 -5.63 27.54 18.77
N ILE A 124 -5.78 28.57 19.64
CA ILE A 124 -4.70 29.47 20.10
C ILE A 124 -4.70 29.59 21.60
N SER A 125 -5.87 29.64 22.24
CA SER A 125 -6.03 29.72 23.70
C SER A 125 -7.44 29.31 24.09
N ALA A 126 -7.65 28.90 25.35
CA ALA A 126 -8.93 28.43 25.86
C ALA A 126 -10.02 29.52 25.89
N ASN A 127 -9.67 30.80 26.00
CA ASN A 127 -10.59 31.91 26.00
C ASN A 127 -10.81 32.58 24.63
N SER A 128 -10.39 31.90 23.54
CA SER A 128 -10.62 32.30 22.16
C SER A 128 -11.38 31.24 21.39
N VAL A 129 -12.38 31.62 20.60
CA VAL A 129 -12.96 30.76 19.57
C VAL A 129 -11.87 30.36 18.60
N ALA A 130 -11.70 29.07 18.34
CA ALA A 130 -10.57 28.52 17.61
C ALA A 130 -10.57 28.93 16.12
N PRO A 131 -9.60 29.72 15.64
CA PRO A 131 -9.57 30.18 14.25
C PRO A 131 -9.03 29.15 13.26
N TRP A 132 -8.43 28.07 13.73
CA TRP A 132 -7.89 27.01 12.90
C TRP A 132 -7.91 25.67 13.62
N ALA A 133 -7.96 24.59 12.85
CA ALA A 133 -7.74 23.22 13.33
C ALA A 133 -7.26 22.34 12.17
N GLU A 134 -6.55 21.26 12.47
CA GLU A 134 -6.14 20.30 11.46
C GLU A 134 -6.11 18.88 12.00
N ALA A 135 -6.19 17.90 11.08
CA ALA A 135 -6.07 16.48 11.39
C ALA A 135 -5.29 15.73 10.32
N ARG A 136 -4.56 14.68 10.74
CA ARG A 136 -3.94 13.70 9.86
C ARG A 136 -4.69 12.39 9.97
N ILE A 137 -5.09 11.84 8.82
CA ILE A 137 -5.93 10.67 8.69
C ILE A 137 -5.14 9.61 7.93
N HIS A 138 -5.10 8.40 8.46
CA HIS A 138 -4.56 7.22 7.80
C HIS A 138 -5.69 6.27 7.41
N LEU A 139 -5.60 5.68 6.22
CA LEU A 139 -6.56 4.75 5.66
C LEU A 139 -5.86 3.43 5.33
N THR A 140 -6.50 2.28 5.58
CA THR A 140 -6.13 1.02 4.95
C THR A 140 -7.35 0.32 4.40
N TYR A 141 -7.20 -0.42 3.31
CA TYR A 141 -8.31 -1.05 2.59
C TYR A 141 -7.85 -2.33 1.88
N ARG A 142 -8.74 -3.32 1.75
CA ARG A 142 -8.46 -4.58 1.04
C ARG A 142 -8.66 -4.49 -0.46
N THR A 143 -9.56 -3.62 -0.92
CA THR A 143 -9.85 -3.43 -2.34
C THR A 143 -9.66 -1.98 -2.75
N LEU A 144 -9.25 -1.75 -3.99
CA LEU A 144 -9.10 -0.41 -4.54
C LEU A 144 -10.45 0.32 -4.60
N GLU A 145 -11.52 -0.42 -4.84
CA GLU A 145 -12.89 0.10 -4.84
C GLU A 145 -13.27 0.70 -3.47
N ASP A 146 -13.03 -0.05 -2.38
CA ASP A 146 -13.27 0.45 -1.03
C ASP A 146 -12.43 1.69 -0.71
N GLY A 147 -11.16 1.69 -1.10
CA GLY A 147 -10.28 2.84 -0.92
C GLY A 147 -10.82 4.09 -1.64
N ARG A 148 -11.19 3.97 -2.91
CA ARG A 148 -11.77 5.05 -3.71
C ARG A 148 -13.09 5.56 -3.11
N ARG A 149 -13.98 4.64 -2.73
CA ARG A 149 -15.27 4.96 -2.11
C ARG A 149 -15.10 5.78 -0.83
N VAL A 150 -14.18 5.36 0.04
CA VAL A 150 -13.93 6.06 1.31
C VAL A 150 -13.31 7.42 1.10
N VAL A 151 -12.31 7.55 0.23
CA VAL A 151 -11.71 8.85 -0.08
C VAL A 151 -12.73 9.82 -0.65
N ALA A 152 -13.60 9.36 -1.55
CA ALA A 152 -14.68 10.17 -2.11
C ALA A 152 -15.69 10.60 -1.02
N GLY A 153 -16.13 9.65 -0.17
CA GLY A 153 -17.06 9.94 0.91
C GLY A 153 -16.50 10.92 1.95
N ILE A 154 -15.22 10.80 2.30
CA ILE A 154 -14.54 11.75 3.20
C ILE A 154 -14.48 13.14 2.56
N ARG A 155 -14.16 13.26 1.28
CA ARG A 155 -14.16 14.55 0.56
C ARG A 155 -15.54 15.19 0.57
N GLU A 156 -16.58 14.46 0.23
CA GLU A 156 -17.97 14.95 0.27
C GLU A 156 -18.38 15.40 1.67
N LEU A 157 -18.02 14.64 2.72
CA LEU A 157 -18.26 15.01 4.12
C LEU A 157 -17.58 16.34 4.48
N VAL A 158 -16.36 16.58 4.00
CA VAL A 158 -15.57 17.76 4.32
C VAL A 158 -16.12 19.02 3.64
N GLU A 159 -16.68 18.90 2.44
CA GLU A 159 -17.26 20.02 1.69
C GLU A 159 -18.44 20.70 2.37
N LYS A 160 -19.15 19.98 3.26
CA LYS A 160 -20.37 20.47 3.93
C LYS A 160 -20.03 20.99 5.33
N PRO A 161 -19.89 22.31 5.56
CA PRO A 161 -19.62 22.83 6.91
C PRO A 161 -20.79 22.58 7.86
N VAL A 162 -20.49 22.22 9.11
CA VAL A 162 -21.44 22.06 10.20
C VAL A 162 -21.50 23.37 11.03
N VAL A 163 -20.34 23.99 11.24
CA VAL A 163 -20.25 25.27 11.95
C VAL A 163 -20.26 26.40 10.92
N PRO A 164 -21.29 27.28 10.93
CA PRO A 164 -21.36 28.42 10.02
C PRO A 164 -20.10 29.30 10.14
N GLY A 165 -19.58 29.74 8.99
CA GLY A 165 -18.38 30.60 8.92
C GLY A 165 -17.05 29.86 8.97
N THR A 166 -17.05 28.51 9.01
CA THR A 166 -15.83 27.72 8.82
C THR A 166 -15.66 27.34 7.35
N THR A 167 -14.41 27.09 6.95
CA THR A 167 -14.07 26.49 5.67
C THR A 167 -13.11 25.33 5.91
N ALA A 168 -13.28 24.23 5.18
CA ALA A 168 -12.47 23.04 5.31
C ALA A 168 -11.82 22.68 3.97
N HIS A 169 -10.56 22.26 4.01
CA HIS A 169 -9.82 21.76 2.87
C HIS A 169 -9.18 20.42 3.22
N ILE A 170 -9.34 19.44 2.35
CA ILE A 170 -8.73 18.14 2.52
C ILE A 170 -7.83 17.80 1.32
N SER A 171 -6.61 17.39 1.59
CA SER A 171 -5.62 16.95 0.60
C SER A 171 -5.19 15.51 0.86
N GLY A 172 -4.49 14.92 -0.11
CA GLY A 172 -4.08 13.51 -0.05
C GLY A 172 -5.17 12.57 -0.59
N GLY A 173 -5.04 11.29 -0.27
CA GLY A 173 -5.91 10.23 -0.78
C GLY A 173 -5.20 8.87 -0.72
N LEU A 174 -5.44 8.03 -1.72
CA LEU A 174 -4.76 6.73 -1.84
C LEU A 174 -3.26 6.93 -2.09
N ARG A 175 -2.42 6.04 -1.54
CA ARG A 175 -0.96 6.06 -1.73
C ARG A 175 -0.45 4.74 -2.27
N LEU A 176 -0.62 3.66 -1.54
CA LEU A 176 -0.23 2.32 -1.97
C LEU A 176 -1.48 1.51 -2.34
N TYR A 177 -1.47 0.91 -3.50
CA TYR A 177 -2.54 0.05 -3.98
C TYR A 177 -2.60 -1.25 -3.17
N PRO A 178 -3.78 -1.87 -3.01
CA PRO A 178 -3.87 -3.20 -2.45
C PRO A 178 -3.33 -4.23 -3.45
N LEU A 179 -2.71 -5.28 -2.94
CA LEU A 179 -2.49 -6.51 -3.70
C LEU A 179 -3.76 -7.36 -3.56
N GLU A 180 -4.64 -7.27 -4.54
CA GLU A 180 -5.86 -8.07 -4.57
C GLU A 180 -5.59 -9.45 -5.17
N ARG A 181 -6.30 -10.48 -4.68
CA ARG A 181 -6.24 -11.81 -5.30
C ARG A 181 -6.78 -11.75 -6.73
N SER A 182 -6.09 -12.43 -7.64
CA SER A 182 -6.51 -12.54 -9.03
C SER A 182 -6.21 -13.94 -9.56
N PRO A 183 -6.95 -14.42 -10.59
CA PRO A 183 -6.66 -15.71 -11.21
C PRO A 183 -5.21 -15.81 -11.71
N GLN A 184 -4.63 -14.71 -12.22
CA GLN A 184 -3.26 -14.68 -12.70
C GLN A 184 -2.25 -14.74 -11.53
N GLY A 185 -2.54 -14.06 -10.41
CA GLY A 185 -1.76 -14.15 -9.18
C GLY A 185 -1.79 -15.55 -8.59
N ASP A 186 -2.97 -16.20 -8.59
CA ASP A 186 -3.14 -17.58 -8.13
C ASP A 186 -2.39 -18.58 -9.03
N ALA A 187 -2.46 -18.42 -10.35
CA ALA A 187 -1.68 -19.24 -11.29
C ALA A 187 -0.17 -19.05 -11.08
N PHE A 188 0.28 -17.82 -10.78
CA PHE A 188 1.68 -17.58 -10.46
C PHE A 188 2.08 -18.22 -9.13
N PHE A 189 1.21 -18.19 -8.13
CA PHE A 189 1.47 -18.87 -6.86
C PHE A 189 1.67 -20.38 -7.03
N GLU A 190 0.90 -21.04 -7.86
CA GLU A 190 1.10 -22.47 -8.13
C GLU A 190 2.50 -22.75 -8.70
N LEU A 191 3.00 -21.92 -9.61
CA LEU A 191 4.37 -22.05 -10.11
C LEU A 191 5.41 -21.83 -8.98
N VAL A 192 5.17 -20.86 -8.09
CA VAL A 192 6.03 -20.61 -6.92
C VAL A 192 5.99 -21.81 -5.96
N ARG A 193 4.82 -22.40 -5.74
CA ARG A 193 4.65 -23.58 -4.89
C ARG A 193 5.40 -24.80 -5.43
N GLU A 194 5.30 -25.07 -6.74
CA GLU A 194 6.06 -26.13 -7.41
C GLU A 194 7.58 -25.90 -7.32
N ALA A 195 8.03 -24.65 -7.47
CA ALA A 195 9.44 -24.30 -7.26
C ALA A 195 9.88 -24.57 -5.81
N GLY A 196 9.02 -24.26 -4.84
CA GLY A 196 9.25 -24.57 -3.44
C GLY A 196 9.36 -26.07 -3.18
N GLU A 197 8.44 -26.87 -3.69
CA GLU A 197 8.46 -28.34 -3.58
C GLU A 197 9.76 -28.95 -4.13
N THR A 198 10.24 -28.45 -5.30
CA THR A 198 11.52 -28.87 -5.88
C THR A 198 12.72 -28.59 -4.94
N LEU A 199 12.59 -27.59 -4.08
CA LEU A 199 13.62 -27.23 -3.07
C LEU A 199 13.37 -27.86 -1.70
N GLY A 200 12.34 -28.73 -1.55
CA GLY A 200 11.96 -29.29 -0.27
C GLY A 200 11.26 -28.29 0.66
N MET A 201 10.79 -27.14 0.14
CA MET A 201 10.08 -26.12 0.90
C MET A 201 8.58 -26.33 0.81
N ARG A 202 7.88 -26.22 1.94
CA ARG A 202 6.41 -26.15 1.98
C ARG A 202 6.00 -24.67 2.02
N LEU A 203 5.33 -24.20 0.96
CA LEU A 203 4.85 -22.84 0.88
C LEU A 203 3.35 -22.75 1.11
N SER A 204 2.92 -21.67 1.75
CA SER A 204 1.50 -21.34 1.91
C SER A 204 1.24 -19.88 1.60
N GLY A 205 0.08 -19.61 0.99
CA GLY A 205 -0.36 -18.24 0.71
C GLY A 205 -0.99 -17.59 1.93
N GLN A 206 -0.72 -16.29 2.15
CA GLN A 206 -1.33 -15.51 3.21
C GLN A 206 -1.89 -14.18 2.70
N HIS A 207 -2.80 -13.59 3.49
CA HIS A 207 -3.14 -12.18 3.43
C HIS A 207 -2.25 -11.40 4.40
N TYR A 208 -1.77 -10.21 3.99
CA TYR A 208 -0.96 -9.35 4.84
C TYR A 208 -1.69 -8.02 5.10
N GLU A 209 -1.76 -7.60 6.36
CA GLU A 209 -2.57 -6.46 6.80
C GLU A 209 -1.87 -5.09 6.59
N SER A 210 -0.69 -5.06 5.96
CA SER A 210 0.02 -3.83 5.58
C SER A 210 0.22 -3.71 4.07
N ALA A 211 0.45 -2.48 3.59
CA ALA A 211 0.67 -2.17 2.18
C ALA A 211 2.14 -2.41 1.76
N ALA A 212 2.38 -2.53 0.45
CA ALA A 212 3.69 -2.45 -0.21
C ALA A 212 3.52 -2.21 -1.71
N GLU A 213 4.62 -1.97 -2.42
CA GLU A 213 4.65 -1.72 -3.87
C GLU A 213 4.11 -2.85 -4.74
N SER A 214 4.09 -4.08 -4.20
CA SER A 214 3.48 -5.24 -4.88
C SER A 214 2.02 -5.00 -5.28
N GLY A 215 1.28 -4.21 -4.48
CA GLY A 215 -0.08 -3.79 -4.80
C GLY A 215 -0.14 -2.90 -6.05
N PHE A 216 0.82 -2.00 -6.23
CA PHE A 216 0.90 -1.18 -7.45
C PHE A 216 1.15 -2.04 -8.70
N CYS A 217 2.06 -3.01 -8.62
CA CYS A 217 2.37 -3.91 -9.73
C CYS A 217 1.15 -4.73 -10.17
N ALA A 218 0.38 -5.25 -9.22
CA ALA A 218 -0.83 -6.00 -9.52
C ALA A 218 -2.03 -5.11 -9.85
N GLY A 219 -2.34 -4.14 -8.97
CA GLY A 219 -3.57 -3.35 -9.04
C GLY A 219 -3.56 -2.27 -10.12
N ALA A 220 -2.42 -1.58 -10.33
CA ALA A 220 -2.32 -0.53 -11.33
C ALA A 220 -1.83 -1.06 -12.70
N LEU A 221 -0.93 -2.05 -12.70
CA LEU A 221 -0.31 -2.55 -13.94
C LEU A 221 -0.87 -3.90 -14.40
N GLY A 222 -1.70 -4.56 -13.59
CA GLY A 222 -2.32 -5.85 -13.94
C GLY A 222 -1.32 -7.01 -14.07
N ILE A 223 -0.15 -6.92 -13.46
CA ILE A 223 0.92 -7.91 -13.60
C ILE A 223 0.78 -8.98 -12.50
N PRO A 224 0.83 -10.29 -12.84
CA PRO A 224 0.87 -11.34 -11.82
C PRO A 224 1.99 -11.09 -10.83
N THR A 225 1.64 -10.94 -9.54
CA THR A 225 2.59 -10.49 -8.51
C THR A 225 2.49 -11.36 -7.27
N ILE A 226 3.65 -11.80 -6.75
CA ILE A 226 3.80 -12.44 -5.45
C ILE A 226 4.68 -11.58 -4.56
N CYS A 227 4.27 -11.41 -3.30
CA CYS A 227 5.00 -10.61 -2.32
C CYS A 227 5.56 -11.47 -1.18
N CYS A 228 6.43 -10.88 -0.35
CA CYS A 228 7.10 -11.55 0.77
C CYS A 228 7.91 -12.78 0.34
N MET A 229 8.63 -12.65 -0.77
CA MET A 229 9.51 -13.69 -1.29
C MET A 229 10.93 -13.62 -0.71
N GLY A 230 11.24 -12.60 0.08
CA GLY A 230 12.52 -12.43 0.77
C GLY A 230 12.76 -13.43 1.89
N PRO A 231 13.90 -13.34 2.57
CA PRO A 231 14.21 -14.14 3.77
C PRO A 231 13.15 -13.94 4.86
N GLU A 232 12.95 -14.98 5.67
CA GLU A 232 11.99 -14.95 6.77
C GLU A 232 12.51 -14.09 7.93
N GLY A 233 11.62 -13.31 8.53
CA GLY A 233 11.91 -12.43 9.65
C GLY A 233 10.64 -11.80 10.19
N GLU A 234 10.76 -11.19 11.37
CA GLU A 234 9.64 -10.60 12.10
C GLU A 234 10.06 -9.33 12.84
N ASN A 235 9.11 -8.73 13.55
CA ASN A 235 9.26 -7.50 14.34
C ASN A 235 9.66 -6.27 13.52
N ILE A 236 9.18 -6.22 12.28
CA ILE A 236 9.44 -5.12 11.33
C ILE A 236 9.09 -3.77 11.98
N HIS A 237 9.91 -2.74 11.75
CA HIS A 237 9.78 -1.39 12.32
C HIS A 237 9.99 -1.31 13.84
N THR A 238 10.69 -2.29 14.43
CA THR A 238 11.07 -2.26 15.85
C THR A 238 12.58 -2.44 16.04
N ALA A 239 13.08 -2.12 17.23
CA ALA A 239 14.48 -2.37 17.58
C ALA A 239 14.80 -3.89 17.70
N GLN A 240 13.79 -4.74 17.71
CA GLN A 240 13.89 -6.20 17.76
C GLN A 240 13.67 -6.85 16.39
N GLU A 241 13.71 -6.08 15.31
CA GLU A 241 13.62 -6.62 13.94
C GLU A 241 14.76 -7.62 13.69
N TYR A 242 14.42 -8.76 13.11
CA TYR A 242 15.37 -9.81 12.81
C TYR A 242 15.08 -10.52 11.49
N MET A 243 16.09 -11.15 10.94
CA MET A 243 16.01 -12.07 9.81
C MET A 243 16.60 -13.42 10.22
N LEU A 244 16.01 -14.51 9.78
CA LEU A 244 16.53 -15.86 9.94
C LEU A 244 17.57 -16.15 8.84
N PRO A 245 18.88 -16.15 9.15
CA PRO A 245 19.95 -16.35 8.13
C PRO A 245 19.84 -17.68 7.38
N SER A 246 19.31 -18.71 8.03
CA SER A 246 19.06 -20.04 7.44
C SER A 246 18.10 -20.00 6.24
N THR A 247 17.23 -18.99 6.15
CA THR A 247 16.23 -18.84 5.08
C THR A 247 16.76 -18.05 3.88
N LEU A 248 17.88 -17.34 4.01
CA LEU A 248 18.42 -16.47 2.97
C LEU A 248 18.70 -17.24 1.67
N LEU A 249 19.46 -18.34 1.75
CA LEU A 249 19.80 -19.14 0.56
C LEU A 249 18.60 -19.90 -0.02
N PRO A 250 17.74 -20.57 0.77
CA PRO A 250 16.50 -21.17 0.26
C PRO A 250 15.61 -20.16 -0.48
N ARG A 251 15.37 -18.97 0.08
CA ARG A 251 14.56 -17.92 -0.54
C ARG A 251 15.21 -17.35 -1.82
N CYS A 252 16.54 -17.23 -1.85
CA CYS A 252 17.26 -16.87 -3.07
C CYS A 252 17.02 -17.89 -4.20
N LYS A 253 17.14 -19.20 -3.90
CA LYS A 253 16.87 -20.29 -4.86
C LYS A 253 15.40 -20.28 -5.30
N LEU A 254 14.47 -20.07 -4.37
CA LEU A 254 13.04 -19.99 -4.66
C LEU A 254 12.75 -18.87 -5.65
N MET A 255 13.25 -17.66 -5.42
CA MET A 255 13.08 -16.54 -6.36
C MET A 255 13.63 -16.84 -7.75
N ALA A 256 14.81 -17.46 -7.84
CA ALA A 256 15.40 -17.83 -9.13
C ALA A 256 14.55 -18.86 -9.89
N LEU A 257 14.12 -19.93 -9.23
CA LEU A 257 13.26 -20.95 -9.86
C LEU A 257 11.89 -20.40 -10.23
N SER A 258 11.27 -19.61 -9.35
CA SER A 258 9.98 -18.97 -9.62
C SER A 258 10.04 -18.06 -10.85
N ALA A 259 11.11 -17.25 -10.99
CA ALA A 259 11.31 -16.41 -12.17
C ALA A 259 11.48 -17.24 -13.45
N LEU A 260 12.21 -18.35 -13.38
CA LEU A 260 12.37 -19.25 -14.53
C LEU A 260 11.05 -19.93 -14.93
N GLN A 261 10.28 -20.41 -13.96
CA GLN A 261 8.98 -21.03 -14.21
C GLN A 261 7.98 -20.03 -14.79
N ALA A 262 7.89 -18.82 -14.21
CA ALA A 262 7.04 -17.74 -14.73
C ALA A 262 7.40 -17.37 -16.17
N ALA A 263 8.69 -17.22 -16.48
CA ALA A 263 9.15 -16.92 -17.82
C ALA A 263 8.76 -18.02 -18.85
N ARG A 264 8.81 -19.29 -18.45
CA ARG A 264 8.41 -20.42 -19.30
C ARG A 264 6.91 -20.54 -19.48
N ALA A 265 6.13 -20.29 -18.43
CA ALA A 265 4.67 -20.43 -18.45
C ALA A 265 4.01 -19.22 -19.14
N PHE A 266 4.37 -18.01 -18.76
CA PHE A 266 3.73 -16.80 -19.26
C PHE A 266 4.36 -16.26 -20.55
N GLY A 267 5.62 -16.57 -20.82
CA GLY A 267 6.30 -16.13 -22.05
C GLY A 267 5.74 -16.72 -23.35
N LYS A 268 4.93 -17.77 -23.26
CA LYS A 268 4.26 -18.43 -24.41
C LYS A 268 2.85 -17.89 -24.70
N GLN A 269 2.29 -17.07 -23.80
CA GLN A 269 0.94 -16.52 -23.95
C GLN A 269 0.96 -15.22 -24.76
N PRO A 270 -0.03 -14.96 -25.63
CA PRO A 270 -0.18 -13.65 -26.23
C PRO A 270 -0.42 -12.62 -25.11
N ARG A 271 0.32 -11.53 -25.14
CA ARG A 271 0.23 -10.47 -24.12
C ARG A 271 -1.14 -9.79 -24.22
N PRO A 272 -1.90 -9.63 -23.13
CA PRO A 272 -3.09 -8.79 -23.16
C PRO A 272 -2.66 -7.36 -23.52
N SER A 273 -3.44 -6.70 -24.38
CA SER A 273 -3.25 -5.28 -24.71
C SER A 273 -3.42 -4.47 -23.42
N MET A 274 -2.36 -3.82 -22.98
CA MET A 274 -2.42 -2.98 -21.80
C MET A 274 -3.27 -1.74 -22.11
N LEU A 275 -4.34 -1.53 -21.34
CA LEU A 275 -4.98 -0.23 -21.27
C LEU A 275 -3.99 0.75 -20.63
N PRO A 276 -3.86 1.98 -21.16
CA PRO A 276 -3.04 3.00 -20.50
C PRO A 276 -3.56 3.22 -19.08
N PRO A 277 -2.68 3.42 -18.08
CA PRO A 277 -3.11 3.75 -16.73
C PRO A 277 -3.99 5.00 -16.80
N GLY A 278 -5.22 4.87 -16.29
CA GLY A 278 -6.14 5.99 -16.19
C GLY A 278 -5.47 7.14 -15.45
N ALA A 279 -5.51 8.32 -16.02
CA ALA A 279 -5.01 9.56 -15.45
C ALA A 279 -5.94 10.00 -14.30
N ASP A 280 -5.78 9.37 -13.11
CA ASP A 280 -6.37 9.81 -11.85
C ASP A 280 -5.27 9.71 -10.78
N ALA A 281 -4.42 10.73 -10.76
CA ALA A 281 -3.47 11.01 -9.69
C ALA A 281 -3.85 12.34 -9.02
#